data_2ce2624a04d3cceddd649bb4b23e0317
#
_entry.id   2ce2624a04d3cceddd649bb4b23e0317
#
_cell.length_a   1.000
_cell.length_b   1.000
_cell.length_c   1.000
_cell.angle_alpha   90.00
_cell.angle_beta   90.00
_cell.angle_gamma   90.00
#
_symmetry.space_group_name_H-M   'P 1'
#
loop_
_entity.id
_entity.type
_entity.pdbx_description
1 polymer ?
#
loop_
_entity_poly.entity_id
_entity_poly.type
_entity_poly.pdbx_seq_one_letter_code
_entity_poly.pdbx_strand_id
1 'polypeptide(L)'
;GFEFDQRYSRFYQVILTGSGGLWNLMRLYANRHLSELNRNNPVVSGDTIRYLPLYQADQQSYFDKKMREKLGLPVDGLDFISPDAMDPSFFSLEMFDINDLYAAGNPAVVYQGYTPWGKRQRRVAPEKFFEDRENRPQNAFAPTYIALYAQDKFEFDKMFFNLGVRVDRFDANLPVLKDPYIVRPFYRAEETARLLGITLPQGVGGDWVAYVDNALNPTRIIGYRQGNTWYDANGAPTSALSIIRASGGRPRPHLKADSLTFEAFEDYKPQINIMPRISFSFPISDEATFFAHYDVLTQRPRAGQVAQFVDYLFIVQNATLDIPNPRLRPEKTIDFEVGFKQLLTSNIALSISGYYREMRDMVQLFSFFGGYPVSYTSFENLDFSTVKGLNVDIDIRRIGVLQLRFAYTLQYAQGTGSSVTSSRALIGSIEGFNVFRSLLPLSFDQRHTFTGTADIRFLERGVKGPAITIGEKVIYPLMGAGINITYNLGSGRPYTRYLLPNPADVQFGVNPVNLISGQPFSARLPWYNRFDIRVDRDFIIQRGENKQSILNVYVIFLNAFNQRNVLGVYPYTGLPDDSGYIQSPVGQQLAQNQYSKETFEYLYRLKERNPGNFGAPLRIRLGLLFSF
;
A
#
# COMPACT_ATOMS: atom_id res chain seq x y z
N GLY A 1 5.49 28.70 -15.13
CA GLY A 1 4.09 28.30 -14.95
C GLY A 1 3.69 28.23 -13.49
N PHE A 2 2.41 28.19 -13.27
CA PHE A 2 1.76 28.10 -11.95
C PHE A 2 0.71 26.99 -11.98
N GLU A 3 0.63 26.21 -10.90
CA GLU A 3 -0.39 25.17 -10.71
C GLU A 3 -0.96 25.30 -9.29
N PHE A 4 -2.28 25.27 -9.18
CA PHE A 4 -3.00 25.18 -7.92
C PHE A 4 -3.97 24.00 -8.00
N ASP A 5 -3.88 23.08 -7.06
CA ASP A 5 -4.78 21.93 -6.96
C ASP A 5 -5.27 21.81 -5.52
N GLN A 6 -6.58 21.80 -5.35
CA GLN A 6 -7.23 21.49 -4.08
C GLN A 6 -8.37 20.52 -4.34
N ARG A 7 -8.23 19.32 -3.82
CA ARG A 7 -9.22 18.23 -4.00
C ARG A 7 -9.93 17.96 -2.70
N TYR A 8 -11.24 17.85 -2.76
CA TYR A 8 -12.07 17.46 -1.63
C TYR A 8 -12.41 15.98 -1.73
N SER A 9 -11.74 15.14 -0.93
CA SER A 9 -12.06 13.73 -0.81
C SER A 9 -13.10 13.54 0.29
N ARG A 10 -14.20 12.87 -0.07
CA ARG A 10 -15.29 12.51 0.83
C ARG A 10 -15.52 11.02 0.74
N PHE A 11 -15.87 10.44 1.87
CA PHE A 11 -16.14 9.02 1.95
C PHE A 11 -17.28 8.76 2.89
N TYR A 12 -18.18 7.85 2.52
CA TYR A 12 -19.26 7.37 3.37
C TYR A 12 -19.53 5.91 3.05
N GLN A 13 -19.47 5.06 4.06
CA GLN A 13 -19.75 3.65 3.93
C GLN A 13 -20.50 3.14 5.15
N VAL A 14 -21.54 2.36 4.90
CA VAL A 14 -22.23 1.55 5.91
C VAL A 14 -21.82 0.09 5.70
N ILE A 15 -21.32 -0.54 6.75
CA ILE A 15 -20.97 -1.95 6.78
C ILE A 15 -22.18 -2.71 7.30
N LEU A 16 -22.85 -3.46 6.44
CA LEU A 16 -24.12 -4.13 6.80
C LEU A 16 -23.89 -5.51 7.44
N THR A 17 -22.88 -6.25 6.99
CA THR A 17 -22.63 -7.64 7.38
C THR A 17 -21.21 -7.84 7.92
N GLY A 18 -20.95 -8.98 8.53
CA GLY A 18 -19.68 -9.29 9.20
C GLY A 18 -19.69 -8.93 10.68
N SER A 19 -18.58 -9.20 11.38
CA SER A 19 -18.48 -9.02 12.84
C SER A 19 -18.74 -7.60 13.34
N GLY A 20 -18.32 -6.59 12.58
CA GLY A 20 -18.57 -5.16 12.85
C GLY A 20 -19.76 -4.57 12.09
N GLY A 21 -20.50 -5.40 11.34
CA GLY A 21 -21.61 -4.91 10.52
C GLY A 21 -22.84 -4.48 11.33
N LEU A 22 -23.60 -3.55 10.77
CA LEU A 22 -24.76 -2.94 11.41
C LEU A 22 -25.78 -3.99 11.92
N TRP A 23 -25.97 -5.06 11.15
CA TRP A 23 -26.86 -6.16 11.53
C TRP A 23 -26.41 -6.87 12.81
N ASN A 24 -25.13 -7.12 12.95
CA ASN A 24 -24.56 -7.69 14.18
C ASN A 24 -24.65 -6.72 15.37
N LEU A 25 -24.47 -5.42 15.13
CA LEU A 25 -24.64 -4.42 16.17
C LEU A 25 -26.07 -4.36 16.68
N MET A 26 -27.07 -4.45 15.80
CA MET A 26 -28.48 -4.50 16.20
C MET A 26 -28.74 -5.68 17.15
N ARG A 27 -28.23 -6.87 16.82
CA ARG A 27 -28.34 -8.08 17.69
C ARG A 27 -27.63 -7.88 19.03
N LEU A 28 -26.43 -7.28 19.00
CA LEU A 28 -25.63 -7.07 20.21
C LEU A 28 -26.27 -6.03 21.13
N TYR A 29 -26.85 -4.96 20.57
CA TYR A 29 -27.34 -3.82 21.34
C TYR A 29 -28.78 -3.94 21.78
N ALA A 30 -29.62 -4.69 21.06
CA ALA A 30 -31.05 -4.81 21.35
C ALA A 30 -31.39 -5.29 22.78
N ASN A 31 -30.54 -6.12 23.40
CA ASN A 31 -30.82 -6.70 24.70
C ASN A 31 -29.61 -6.71 25.64
N ARG A 32 -28.60 -5.89 25.36
CA ARG A 32 -27.35 -5.89 26.13
C ARG A 32 -27.55 -5.65 27.61
N HIS A 33 -28.50 -4.78 27.97
CA HIS A 33 -28.87 -4.47 29.34
C HIS A 33 -29.60 -5.62 30.08
N LEU A 34 -29.95 -6.72 29.38
CA LEU A 34 -30.55 -7.93 29.90
C LEU A 34 -29.59 -9.11 29.98
N SER A 35 -28.27 -8.86 29.84
CA SER A 35 -27.25 -9.91 29.79
C SER A 35 -27.03 -10.64 31.10
N GLU A 36 -27.36 -10.05 32.23
CA GLU A 36 -27.29 -10.69 33.56
C GLU A 36 -28.62 -11.23 34.02
N LEU A 37 -28.56 -12.35 34.74
CA LEU A 37 -29.75 -12.99 35.32
C LEU A 37 -29.87 -12.62 36.79
N ASN A 38 -31.09 -12.34 37.25
CA ASN A 38 -31.41 -12.10 38.64
C ASN A 38 -31.42 -13.46 39.42
N ARG A 39 -30.24 -13.90 39.85
CA ARG A 39 -30.04 -15.15 40.56
C ARG A 39 -30.61 -15.12 41.99
N ASN A 40 -30.87 -13.95 42.52
CA ASN A 40 -31.41 -13.78 43.88
C ASN A 40 -32.93 -13.93 43.94
N ASN A 41 -33.61 -13.92 42.78
CA ASN A 41 -35.08 -14.00 42.73
C ASN A 41 -35.53 -14.98 41.64
N PRO A 42 -35.35 -16.30 41.83
CA PRO A 42 -35.75 -17.31 40.86
C PRO A 42 -37.28 -17.42 40.77
N VAL A 43 -37.80 -17.58 39.56
CA VAL A 43 -39.21 -17.94 39.31
C VAL A 43 -39.29 -19.45 39.23
N VAL A 44 -40.01 -20.08 40.18
CA VAL A 44 -40.24 -21.53 40.24
C VAL A 44 -41.58 -21.85 39.61
N SER A 45 -41.60 -22.71 38.59
CA SER A 45 -42.80 -23.19 37.93
C SER A 45 -42.74 -24.73 37.82
N GLY A 46 -43.40 -25.45 38.73
CA GLY A 46 -43.25 -26.89 38.88
C GLY A 46 -41.77 -27.27 39.16
N ASP A 47 -41.21 -28.18 38.39
CA ASP A 47 -39.82 -28.63 38.51
C ASP A 47 -38.80 -27.72 37.77
N THR A 48 -39.26 -26.61 37.17
CA THR A 48 -38.41 -25.71 36.40
C THR A 48 -38.11 -24.43 37.17
N ILE A 49 -36.82 -24.13 37.35
CA ILE A 49 -36.32 -22.87 37.91
C ILE A 49 -35.89 -21.96 36.76
N ARG A 50 -36.49 -20.78 36.65
CA ARG A 50 -36.12 -19.77 35.70
C ARG A 50 -35.58 -18.55 36.42
N TYR A 51 -34.55 -17.93 35.86
CA TYR A 51 -34.03 -16.65 36.30
C TYR A 51 -34.42 -15.57 35.27
N LEU A 52 -35.08 -14.53 35.72
CA LEU A 52 -35.41 -13.39 34.88
C LEU A 52 -34.17 -12.53 34.63
N PRO A 53 -34.07 -11.85 33.50
CA PRO A 53 -33.01 -10.86 33.27
C PRO A 53 -33.02 -9.78 34.35
N LEU A 54 -31.83 -9.29 34.71
CA LEU A 54 -31.64 -8.14 35.58
C LEU A 54 -31.43 -6.90 34.70
N TYR A 55 -32.28 -5.88 34.86
CA TYR A 55 -32.12 -4.63 34.14
C TYR A 55 -30.87 -3.88 34.58
N GLN A 56 -29.96 -3.60 33.62
CA GLN A 56 -28.72 -2.86 33.81
C GLN A 56 -28.77 -1.54 33.02
N ALA A 57 -29.14 -0.46 33.67
CA ALA A 57 -29.35 0.84 33.02
C ALA A 57 -28.09 1.40 32.32
N ASP A 58 -26.90 1.11 32.85
CA ASP A 58 -25.60 1.53 32.32
C ASP A 58 -25.16 0.72 31.08
N GLN A 59 -25.76 -0.45 30.84
CA GLN A 59 -25.50 -1.31 29.68
C GLN A 59 -26.49 -1.10 28.53
N GLN A 60 -27.58 -0.34 28.77
CA GLN A 60 -28.59 -0.12 27.75
C GLN A 60 -28.13 0.85 26.67
N SER A 61 -28.05 0.38 25.41
CA SER A 61 -27.66 1.17 24.26
C SER A 61 -28.74 2.20 23.88
N TYR A 62 -28.33 3.25 23.17
CA TYR A 62 -29.27 4.21 22.57
C TYR A 62 -30.20 3.52 21.55
N PHE A 63 -29.64 2.56 20.78
CA PHE A 63 -30.41 1.77 19.82
C PHE A 63 -31.56 1.00 20.47
N ASP A 64 -31.31 0.30 21.59
CA ASP A 64 -32.35 -0.43 22.30
C ASP A 64 -33.45 0.49 22.82
N LYS A 65 -33.10 1.65 23.40
CA LYS A 65 -34.07 2.64 23.85
C LYS A 65 -34.98 3.08 22.70
N LYS A 66 -34.40 3.45 21.55
CA LYS A 66 -35.14 3.88 20.36
C LYS A 66 -36.01 2.76 19.77
N MET A 67 -35.53 1.54 19.81
CA MET A 67 -36.28 0.37 19.34
C MET A 67 -37.51 0.12 20.24
N ARG A 68 -37.35 0.16 21.57
CA ARG A 68 -38.44 0.01 22.53
C ARG A 68 -39.48 1.15 22.41
N GLU A 69 -39.03 2.41 22.33
CA GLU A 69 -39.88 3.56 22.08
C GLU A 69 -40.73 3.36 20.81
N LYS A 70 -40.11 2.93 19.70
CA LYS A 70 -40.80 2.72 18.43
C LYS A 70 -41.79 1.55 18.45
N LEU A 71 -41.54 0.55 19.31
CA LEU A 71 -42.44 -0.58 19.53
C LEU A 71 -43.51 -0.31 20.58
N GLY A 72 -43.49 0.86 21.25
CA GLY A 72 -44.40 1.16 22.34
C GLY A 72 -44.17 0.36 23.60
N LEU A 73 -42.96 -0.16 23.79
CA LEU A 73 -42.56 -0.95 24.98
C LEU A 73 -41.93 -0.03 26.04
N PRO A 74 -42.00 -0.42 27.33
CA PRO A 74 -41.26 0.28 28.37
C PRO A 74 -39.76 0.29 28.08
N VAL A 75 -39.13 1.45 28.22
CA VAL A 75 -37.70 1.60 27.94
C VAL A 75 -36.84 0.72 28.87
N ASP A 76 -37.24 0.59 30.12
CA ASP A 76 -36.65 -0.23 31.18
C ASP A 76 -37.25 -1.65 31.26
N GLY A 77 -38.02 -2.06 30.25
CA GLY A 77 -38.70 -3.36 30.21
C GLY A 77 -37.69 -4.53 30.10
N LEU A 78 -38.12 -5.71 30.57
CA LEU A 78 -37.34 -6.94 30.56
C LEU A 78 -37.64 -7.83 29.33
N ASP A 79 -38.48 -7.39 28.42
CA ASP A 79 -38.86 -8.15 27.24
C ASP A 79 -37.65 -8.28 26.29
N PHE A 80 -37.36 -9.53 25.89
CA PHE A 80 -36.34 -9.79 24.89
C PHE A 80 -36.85 -9.44 23.49
N ILE A 81 -36.12 -8.61 22.78
CA ILE A 81 -36.48 -8.17 21.43
C ILE A 81 -35.48 -8.78 20.44
N SER A 82 -36.01 -9.49 19.42
CA SER A 82 -35.17 -10.04 18.34
C SER A 82 -35.22 -9.15 17.12
N PRO A 83 -34.14 -8.43 16.75
CA PRO A 83 -34.10 -7.67 15.50
C PRO A 83 -34.33 -8.54 14.26
N ASP A 84 -33.94 -9.81 14.30
CA ASP A 84 -34.10 -10.75 13.18
C ASP A 84 -35.55 -11.10 12.86
N ALA A 85 -36.47 -10.88 13.80
CA ALA A 85 -37.89 -11.11 13.61
C ALA A 85 -38.64 -9.90 13.03
N MET A 86 -37.92 -8.79 12.76
CA MET A 86 -38.51 -7.54 12.31
C MET A 86 -38.24 -7.28 10.83
N ASP A 87 -39.14 -6.55 10.19
CA ASP A 87 -38.94 -6.06 8.83
C ASP A 87 -37.73 -5.11 8.80
N PRO A 88 -36.77 -5.27 7.87
CA PRO A 88 -35.62 -4.38 7.75
C PRO A 88 -35.95 -2.89 7.61
N SER A 89 -37.11 -2.55 7.06
CA SER A 89 -37.60 -1.16 6.95
C SER A 89 -37.96 -0.50 8.29
N PHE A 90 -38.09 -1.30 9.34
CA PHE A 90 -38.27 -0.80 10.70
C PHE A 90 -37.04 -0.03 11.19
N PHE A 91 -35.85 -0.38 10.73
CA PHE A 91 -34.58 0.17 11.22
C PHE A 91 -34.14 1.39 10.40
N SER A 92 -33.51 2.34 11.08
CA SER A 92 -32.83 3.47 10.45
C SER A 92 -31.57 3.83 11.22
N LEU A 93 -30.61 4.50 10.57
CA LEU A 93 -29.37 4.91 11.22
C LEU A 93 -29.58 5.92 12.35
N GLU A 94 -30.67 6.70 12.31
CA GLU A 94 -31.04 7.63 13.36
C GLU A 94 -31.44 6.95 14.69
N MET A 95 -31.69 5.66 14.68
CA MET A 95 -31.89 4.85 15.90
C MET A 95 -30.62 4.60 16.70
N PHE A 96 -29.43 4.92 16.15
CA PHE A 96 -28.13 4.76 16.79
C PHE A 96 -27.54 6.10 17.18
N ASP A 97 -26.83 6.16 18.29
CA ASP A 97 -25.89 7.24 18.53
C ASP A 97 -24.53 6.96 17.86
N ILE A 98 -23.63 7.94 17.86
CA ILE A 98 -22.33 7.80 17.21
C ILE A 98 -21.45 6.76 17.92
N ASN A 99 -21.58 6.56 19.24
CA ASN A 99 -20.79 5.60 19.99
C ASN A 99 -21.25 4.16 19.68
N ASP A 100 -22.56 3.96 19.51
CA ASP A 100 -23.11 2.70 19.01
C ASP A 100 -22.55 2.37 17.62
N LEU A 101 -22.53 3.33 16.69
CA LEU A 101 -22.02 3.15 15.32
C LEU A 101 -20.50 2.93 15.27
N TYR A 102 -19.74 3.49 16.20
CA TYR A 102 -18.30 3.24 16.31
C TYR A 102 -17.97 1.88 16.93
N ALA A 103 -18.90 1.24 17.60
CA ALA A 103 -18.77 -0.12 18.13
C ALA A 103 -17.40 -0.41 18.79
N ALA A 104 -16.97 0.48 19.67
CA ALA A 104 -15.67 0.40 20.35
C ALA A 104 -14.46 0.20 19.43
N GLY A 105 -14.46 0.82 18.25
CA GLY A 105 -13.34 0.80 17.31
C GLY A 105 -13.50 -0.16 16.11
N ASN A 106 -14.64 -0.86 16.02
CA ASN A 106 -15.00 -1.64 14.83
C ASN A 106 -16.25 -1.02 14.15
N PRO A 107 -16.11 0.15 13.49
CA PRO A 107 -17.23 0.98 13.12
C PRO A 107 -18.13 0.36 12.06
N ALA A 108 -19.43 0.37 12.29
CA ALA A 108 -20.43 0.02 11.28
C ALA A 108 -20.64 1.12 10.24
N VAL A 109 -20.26 2.36 10.56
CA VAL A 109 -20.31 3.51 9.64
C VAL A 109 -18.96 4.20 9.64
N VAL A 110 -18.37 4.31 8.45
CA VAL A 110 -17.13 5.07 8.21
C VAL A 110 -17.47 6.28 7.35
N TYR A 111 -17.11 7.48 7.81
CA TYR A 111 -17.49 8.71 7.13
C TYR A 111 -16.39 9.77 7.20
N GLN A 112 -16.33 10.58 6.15
CA GLN A 112 -15.45 11.74 6.01
C GLN A 112 -16.11 12.78 5.10
N GLY A 113 -16.32 13.99 5.60
CA GLY A 113 -17.08 15.03 4.88
C GLY A 113 -18.59 14.78 4.81
N TYR A 114 -19.07 13.85 5.62
CA TYR A 114 -20.48 13.55 5.87
C TYR A 114 -20.73 13.49 7.38
N THR A 115 -21.99 13.57 7.77
CA THR A 115 -22.43 13.21 9.13
C THR A 115 -22.46 11.69 9.28
N PRO A 116 -22.51 11.14 10.52
CA PRO A 116 -22.68 9.71 10.75
C PRO A 116 -23.88 9.08 10.03
N TRP A 117 -24.89 9.88 9.76
CA TRP A 117 -26.14 9.47 9.09
C TRP A 117 -26.17 9.76 7.57
N GLY A 118 -25.02 10.01 6.94
CA GLY A 118 -24.87 10.12 5.49
C GLY A 118 -25.24 11.49 4.88
N LYS A 119 -25.52 12.52 5.68
CA LYS A 119 -25.77 13.87 5.17
C LYS A 119 -24.45 14.58 4.92
N ARG A 120 -24.33 15.31 3.79
CA ARG A 120 -23.12 16.07 3.47
C ARG A 120 -22.87 17.14 4.54
N GLN A 121 -21.65 17.15 5.06
CA GLN A 121 -21.23 18.08 6.09
C GLN A 121 -20.49 19.28 5.51
N ARG A 122 -20.76 20.47 6.03
CA ARG A 122 -19.93 21.65 5.79
C ARG A 122 -18.66 21.57 6.66
N ARG A 123 -17.59 22.21 6.21
CA ARG A 123 -16.35 22.29 6.99
C ARG A 123 -16.61 23.00 8.32
N VAL A 124 -16.17 22.40 9.40
CA VAL A 124 -16.23 22.93 10.76
C VAL A 124 -14.82 23.00 11.34
N ALA A 125 -14.65 23.71 12.44
CA ALA A 125 -13.38 23.70 13.17
C ALA A 125 -13.06 22.26 13.64
N PRO A 126 -11.80 21.79 13.50
CA PRO A 126 -11.43 20.40 13.83
C PRO A 126 -11.71 20.03 15.29
N GLU A 127 -11.64 20.99 16.22
CA GLU A 127 -11.94 20.85 17.65
C GLU A 127 -13.35 20.29 17.89
N LYS A 128 -14.28 20.60 17.00
CA LYS A 128 -15.69 20.18 17.09
C LYS A 128 -15.85 18.66 17.14
N PHE A 129 -14.92 17.90 16.59
CA PHE A 129 -14.93 16.45 16.74
C PHE A 129 -14.90 16.00 18.21
N PHE A 130 -14.19 16.72 19.07
CA PHE A 130 -14.06 16.42 20.49
C PHE A 130 -15.11 17.10 21.36
N GLU A 131 -15.58 18.27 20.95
CA GLU A 131 -16.59 19.06 21.68
C GLU A 131 -18.01 18.53 21.45
N ASP A 132 -18.37 18.28 20.19
CA ASP A 132 -19.68 17.73 19.79
C ASP A 132 -19.59 16.20 19.77
N ARG A 133 -19.72 15.60 20.95
CA ARG A 133 -19.63 14.16 21.14
C ARG A 133 -20.82 13.39 20.56
N GLU A 134 -21.93 14.04 20.30
CA GLU A 134 -23.13 13.43 19.74
C GLU A 134 -23.03 13.25 18.22
N ASN A 135 -22.37 14.18 17.51
CA ASN A 135 -22.25 14.16 16.06
C ASN A 135 -20.84 13.81 15.56
N ARG A 136 -19.79 14.04 16.37
CA ARG A 136 -18.38 13.76 15.99
C ARG A 136 -18.05 14.18 14.55
N PRO A 137 -18.19 15.45 14.18
CA PRO A 137 -18.07 15.91 12.80
C PRO A 137 -16.64 15.66 12.26
N GLN A 138 -16.54 15.01 11.10
CA GLN A 138 -15.29 14.75 10.39
C GLN A 138 -15.29 15.50 9.06
N ASN A 139 -14.35 16.42 8.89
CA ASN A 139 -14.20 17.19 7.65
C ASN A 139 -13.79 16.33 6.47
N ALA A 140 -14.17 16.75 5.26
CA ALA A 140 -13.58 16.23 4.04
C ALA A 140 -12.06 16.46 4.05
N PHE A 141 -11.29 15.49 3.58
CA PHE A 141 -9.86 15.67 3.34
C PHE A 141 -9.67 16.61 2.15
N ALA A 142 -8.99 17.71 2.38
CA ALA A 142 -8.85 18.80 1.40
C ALA A 142 -7.41 19.32 1.34
N PRO A 143 -6.44 18.48 0.92
CA PRO A 143 -5.06 18.91 0.78
C PRO A 143 -4.94 20.02 -0.24
N THR A 144 -4.04 20.96 0.00
CA THR A 144 -3.73 22.06 -0.90
C THR A 144 -2.35 21.85 -1.49
N TYR A 145 -2.25 22.02 -2.79
CA TYR A 145 -1.03 21.91 -3.54
C TYR A 145 -0.83 23.15 -4.41
N ILE A 146 0.34 23.75 -4.30
CA ILE A 146 0.73 24.92 -5.09
C ILE A 146 2.08 24.61 -5.71
N ALA A 147 2.22 24.85 -7.01
CA ALA A 147 3.49 24.70 -7.70
C ALA A 147 3.81 25.90 -8.57
N LEU A 148 5.08 26.27 -8.57
CA LEU A 148 5.68 27.24 -9.46
C LEU A 148 6.78 26.56 -10.24
N TYR A 149 6.88 26.81 -11.55
CA TYR A 149 7.97 26.28 -12.36
C TYR A 149 8.42 27.25 -13.43
N ALA A 150 9.72 27.22 -13.70
CA ALA A 150 10.36 27.93 -14.80
C ALA A 150 11.29 26.95 -15.52
N GLN A 151 11.37 27.06 -16.84
CA GLN A 151 12.23 26.24 -17.67
C GLN A 151 12.73 27.08 -18.82
N ASP A 152 14.02 26.96 -19.14
CA ASP A 152 14.67 27.57 -20.26
C ASP A 152 15.40 26.52 -21.11
N LYS A 153 15.32 26.69 -22.42
CA LYS A 153 16.03 25.88 -23.41
C LYS A 153 16.87 26.81 -24.26
N PHE A 154 18.17 26.62 -24.25
CA PHE A 154 19.08 27.40 -25.05
C PHE A 154 20.14 26.53 -25.72
N GLU A 155 20.68 27.02 -26.77
CA GLU A 155 21.78 26.43 -27.53
C GLU A 155 23.02 27.31 -27.39
N PHE A 156 24.15 26.69 -27.09
CA PHE A 156 25.44 27.33 -27.04
C PHE A 156 26.46 26.44 -27.75
N ASP A 157 27.04 26.92 -28.86
CA ASP A 157 28.06 26.21 -29.64
C ASP A 157 27.71 24.73 -29.91
N LYS A 158 26.53 24.49 -30.49
CA LYS A 158 25.94 23.16 -30.76
C LYS A 158 25.58 22.33 -29.54
N MET A 159 25.78 22.84 -28.33
CA MET A 159 25.33 22.22 -27.11
C MET A 159 23.91 22.66 -26.77
N PHE A 160 23.03 21.70 -26.46
CA PHE A 160 21.66 21.99 -26.08
C PHE A 160 21.50 21.81 -24.58
N PHE A 161 21.08 22.87 -23.92
CA PHE A 161 20.77 22.87 -22.49
C PHE A 161 19.28 23.06 -22.28
N ASN A 162 18.76 22.32 -21.30
CA ASN A 162 17.41 22.50 -20.81
C ASN A 162 17.48 22.56 -19.28
N LEU A 163 17.31 23.78 -18.74
CA LEU A 163 17.38 24.06 -17.32
C LEU A 163 15.99 24.38 -16.82
N GLY A 164 15.58 23.69 -15.77
CA GLY A 164 14.28 23.90 -15.15
C GLY A 164 14.36 23.84 -13.64
N VAL A 165 13.47 24.54 -13.00
CA VAL A 165 13.22 24.43 -11.56
C VAL A 165 11.72 24.42 -11.31
N ARG A 166 11.29 23.51 -10.45
CA ARG A 166 9.93 23.46 -9.94
C ARG A 166 9.99 23.54 -8.42
N VAL A 167 9.13 24.36 -7.84
CA VAL A 167 8.95 24.49 -6.39
C VAL A 167 7.52 24.14 -6.06
N ASP A 168 7.35 23.09 -5.25
CA ASP A 168 6.05 22.59 -4.82
C ASP A 168 5.85 22.88 -3.33
N ARG A 169 4.68 23.41 -2.96
CA ARG A 169 4.19 23.50 -1.58
C ARG A 169 3.02 22.54 -1.43
N PHE A 170 3.21 21.56 -0.57
CA PHE A 170 2.17 20.60 -0.17
C PHE A 170 1.71 20.88 1.26
N ASP A 171 0.40 20.96 1.46
CA ASP A 171 -0.25 21.15 2.73
C ASP A 171 -1.37 20.12 2.87
N ALA A 172 -1.24 19.18 3.81
CA ALA A 172 -2.27 18.17 4.06
C ALA A 172 -3.57 18.78 4.62
N ASN A 173 -3.48 20.02 5.15
CA ASN A 173 -4.61 20.80 5.64
C ASN A 173 -5.47 20.06 6.68
N LEU A 174 -4.80 19.38 7.60
CA LEU A 174 -5.42 18.66 8.70
C LEU A 174 -4.52 18.63 9.95
N PRO A 175 -5.11 18.51 11.14
CA PRO A 175 -4.35 18.39 12.37
C PRO A 175 -3.54 17.09 12.44
N VAL A 176 -2.37 17.18 13.08
CA VAL A 176 -1.45 16.06 13.32
C VAL A 176 -1.14 15.96 14.82
N LEU A 177 -0.81 14.77 15.31
CA LEU A 177 -0.39 14.62 16.71
C LEU A 177 0.85 15.49 16.99
N LYS A 178 0.90 16.18 18.13
CA LYS A 178 2.09 16.90 18.60
C LYS A 178 3.28 15.98 18.79
N ASP A 179 3.01 14.76 19.20
CA ASP A 179 3.99 13.70 19.34
C ASP A 179 3.37 12.34 19.00
N PRO A 180 3.91 11.58 18.02
CA PRO A 180 3.31 10.31 17.60
C PRO A 180 3.38 9.22 18.68
N TYR A 181 4.28 9.31 19.66
CA TYR A 181 4.29 8.37 20.79
C TYR A 181 3.22 8.66 21.84
N ILE A 182 2.56 9.85 21.81
CA ILE A 182 1.65 10.24 22.88
C ILE A 182 0.32 10.70 22.30
N VAL A 183 -0.66 9.82 22.34
CA VAL A 183 -2.02 10.08 21.83
C VAL A 183 -2.88 10.67 22.97
N ARG A 184 -2.34 11.65 23.70
CA ARG A 184 -2.99 12.39 24.78
C ARG A 184 -2.36 13.79 24.90
N PRO A 185 -3.03 14.77 25.51
CA PRO A 185 -2.39 16.04 25.91
C PRO A 185 -1.33 15.79 26.97
N PHE A 186 -0.13 16.35 26.79
CA PHE A 186 0.99 16.12 27.69
C PHE A 186 1.79 17.39 27.95
N TYR A 187 2.60 17.38 29.02
CA TYR A 187 3.56 18.42 29.36
C TYR A 187 4.94 18.11 28.75
N ARG A 188 5.65 19.14 28.30
CA ARG A 188 7.05 19.04 27.89
C ARG A 188 7.96 18.88 29.12
N ALA A 189 9.23 18.49 28.90
CA ALA A 189 10.20 18.27 29.98
C ALA A 189 10.39 19.49 30.86
N GLU A 190 10.50 20.69 30.27
CA GLU A 190 10.61 21.94 31.02
C GLU A 190 9.38 22.23 31.91
N GLU A 191 8.18 22.04 31.35
CA GLU A 191 6.94 22.22 32.11
C GLU A 191 6.84 21.20 33.25
N THR A 192 7.21 19.94 32.98
CA THR A 192 7.23 18.86 33.97
C THR A 192 8.24 19.19 35.10
N ALA A 193 9.46 19.58 34.74
CA ALA A 193 10.49 19.94 35.71
C ALA A 193 10.03 21.10 36.60
N ARG A 194 9.43 22.14 36.03
CA ARG A 194 8.86 23.26 36.75
C ARG A 194 7.76 22.85 37.75
N LEU A 195 6.85 21.97 37.29
CA LEU A 195 5.76 21.47 38.14
C LEU A 195 6.27 20.62 39.32
N LEU A 196 7.37 19.88 39.10
CA LEU A 196 8.01 19.07 40.14
C LEU A 196 9.03 19.83 41.01
N GLY A 197 9.34 21.08 40.67
CA GLY A 197 10.34 21.86 41.36
C GLY A 197 11.79 21.36 41.21
N ILE A 198 12.10 20.74 40.08
CA ILE A 198 13.44 20.17 39.79
C ILE A 198 14.09 20.87 38.59
N THR A 199 15.41 20.75 38.50
CA THR A 199 16.19 21.23 37.34
C THR A 199 16.42 20.09 36.35
N LEU A 200 16.30 20.38 35.06
CA LEU A 200 16.62 19.40 34.03
C LEU A 200 18.12 19.06 34.04
N PRO A 201 18.48 17.78 33.78
CA PRO A 201 19.86 17.37 33.61
C PRO A 201 20.55 18.11 32.46
N GLN A 202 21.86 18.26 32.55
CA GLN A 202 22.64 18.87 31.48
C GLN A 202 22.48 18.09 30.18
N GLY A 203 22.15 18.77 29.06
CA GLY A 203 21.93 18.16 27.75
C GLY A 203 20.49 17.73 27.46
N VAL A 204 19.59 17.78 28.44
CA VAL A 204 18.15 17.53 28.22
C VAL A 204 17.47 18.82 27.77
N GLY A 205 16.86 18.78 26.58
CA GLY A 205 16.12 19.93 26.05
C GLY A 205 14.75 20.10 26.72
N GLY A 206 14.36 21.35 26.96
CA GLY A 206 13.07 21.68 27.57
C GLY A 206 11.86 21.22 26.73
N ASP A 207 12.02 21.09 25.42
CA ASP A 207 11.04 20.64 24.45
C ASP A 207 10.89 19.12 24.37
N TRP A 208 11.74 18.36 25.07
CA TRP A 208 11.67 16.89 25.08
C TRP A 208 10.41 16.39 25.81
N VAL A 209 10.11 15.10 25.68
CA VAL A 209 9.06 14.44 26.45
C VAL A 209 9.66 13.87 27.73
N ALA A 210 9.04 14.19 28.88
CA ALA A 210 9.38 13.58 30.16
C ALA A 210 8.46 12.39 30.46
N TYR A 211 9.05 11.28 30.85
CA TYR A 211 8.36 10.08 31.33
C TYR A 211 8.49 10.01 32.85
N VAL A 212 7.39 9.70 33.52
CA VAL A 212 7.22 9.85 34.98
C VAL A 212 6.68 8.55 35.61
N ASP A 213 6.73 8.49 36.94
CA ASP A 213 6.19 7.35 37.69
C ASP A 213 4.66 7.29 37.69
N ASN A 214 3.97 8.44 37.67
CA ASN A 214 2.51 8.52 37.53
C ASN A 214 2.16 9.59 36.49
N ALA A 215 1.38 9.22 35.49
CA ALA A 215 1.09 10.08 34.35
C ALA A 215 0.36 11.39 34.70
N LEU A 216 -0.54 11.38 35.67
CA LEU A 216 -1.34 12.56 36.08
C LEU A 216 -0.83 13.25 37.32
N ASN A 217 -0.24 12.50 38.25
CA ASN A 217 0.27 13.02 39.54
C ASN A 217 1.70 12.52 39.77
N PRO A 218 2.68 13.01 38.99
CA PRO A 218 4.06 12.54 39.08
C PRO A 218 4.75 13.00 40.37
N THR A 219 5.63 12.13 40.89
CA THR A 219 6.54 12.47 41.97
C THR A 219 8.00 12.54 41.52
N ARG A 220 8.33 11.87 40.40
CA ARG A 220 9.67 11.84 39.81
C ARG A 220 9.66 11.59 38.31
N ILE A 221 10.73 12.03 37.65
CA ILE A 221 11.00 11.70 36.24
C ILE A 221 11.80 10.40 36.18
N ILE A 222 11.40 9.49 35.28
CA ILE A 222 12.05 8.20 35.03
C ILE A 222 12.98 8.27 33.81
N GLY A 223 12.70 9.16 32.86
CA GLY A 223 13.51 9.35 31.67
C GLY A 223 12.89 10.33 30.68
N TYR A 224 13.55 10.47 29.57
CA TYR A 224 13.17 11.45 28.53
C TYR A 224 13.19 10.81 27.14
N ARG A 225 12.57 11.49 26.17
CA ARG A 225 12.63 11.12 24.75
C ARG A 225 12.68 12.37 23.86
N GLN A 226 13.56 12.29 22.87
CA GLN A 226 13.63 13.27 21.78
C GLN A 226 13.49 12.51 20.45
N GLY A 227 12.43 12.78 19.68
CA GLY A 227 12.14 12.01 18.48
C GLY A 227 12.02 10.51 18.80
N ASN A 228 12.87 9.69 18.20
CA ASN A 228 12.92 8.24 18.42
C ASN A 228 14.02 7.80 19.41
N THR A 229 14.77 8.76 20.01
CA THR A 229 15.86 8.47 20.95
C THR A 229 15.39 8.60 22.39
N TRP A 230 15.69 7.60 23.20
CA TRP A 230 15.31 7.52 24.61
C TRP A 230 16.50 7.81 25.51
N TYR A 231 16.24 8.42 26.65
CA TYR A 231 17.23 8.81 27.63
C TYR A 231 16.75 8.45 29.04
N ASP A 232 17.67 8.09 29.90
CA ASP A 232 17.38 7.85 31.33
C ASP A 232 17.09 9.15 32.11
N ALA A 233 16.85 9.03 33.43
CA ALA A 233 16.56 10.16 34.28
C ALA A 233 17.71 11.17 34.38
N ASN A 234 18.96 10.76 34.08
CA ASN A 234 20.14 11.60 34.07
C ASN A 234 20.44 12.23 32.71
N GLY A 235 19.65 11.95 31.68
CA GLY A 235 19.85 12.42 30.31
C GLY A 235 20.85 11.59 29.52
N ALA A 236 21.26 10.41 29.97
CA ALA A 236 22.10 9.50 29.19
C ALA A 236 21.26 8.66 28.20
N PRO A 237 21.75 8.39 26.96
CA PRO A 237 21.05 7.58 26.01
C PRO A 237 20.74 6.18 26.55
N THR A 238 19.52 5.70 26.33
CA THR A 238 19.05 4.38 26.77
C THR A 238 18.09 3.76 25.76
N SER A 239 17.52 2.59 26.07
CA SER A 239 16.52 1.94 25.23
C SER A 239 15.08 2.22 25.72
N ALA A 240 14.12 2.14 24.82
CA ALA A 240 12.70 2.17 25.17
C ALA A 240 12.35 1.10 26.22
N LEU A 241 12.90 -0.11 26.08
CA LEU A 241 12.72 -1.22 27.04
C LEU A 241 13.18 -0.87 28.45
N SER A 242 14.29 -0.14 28.60
CA SER A 242 14.78 0.32 29.93
C SER A 242 13.77 1.22 30.61
N ILE A 243 13.21 2.18 29.87
CA ILE A 243 12.17 3.08 30.39
C ILE A 243 10.87 2.33 30.69
N ILE A 244 10.45 1.40 29.81
CA ILE A 244 9.26 0.55 30.03
C ILE A 244 9.41 -0.25 31.33
N ARG A 245 10.55 -0.88 31.56
CA ARG A 245 10.84 -1.66 32.78
C ARG A 245 10.86 -0.76 34.02
N ALA A 246 11.53 0.38 33.96
CA ALA A 246 11.56 1.35 35.06
C ALA A 246 10.18 1.94 35.38
N SER A 247 9.26 1.98 34.40
CA SER A 247 7.88 2.46 34.55
C SER A 247 6.89 1.34 34.97
N GLY A 248 7.34 0.12 35.18
CA GLY A 248 6.49 -1.00 35.57
C GLY A 248 5.62 -1.54 34.42
N GLY A 249 6.15 -1.58 33.19
CA GLY A 249 5.53 -2.23 32.02
C GLY A 249 5.00 -1.32 30.92
N ARG A 250 4.83 -0.02 31.18
CA ARG A 250 4.45 0.98 30.16
C ARG A 250 5.07 2.34 30.47
N PRO A 251 5.70 3.03 29.51
CA PRO A 251 6.17 4.40 29.70
C PRO A 251 4.98 5.33 29.95
N ARG A 252 5.08 6.17 30.95
CA ARG A 252 4.03 7.12 31.34
C ARG A 252 4.52 8.54 31.10
N PRO A 253 4.12 9.19 30.00
CA PRO A 253 4.39 10.62 29.82
C PRO A 253 3.63 11.41 30.89
N HIS A 254 4.14 12.59 31.26
CA HIS A 254 3.40 13.50 32.12
C HIS A 254 2.22 14.11 31.35
N LEU A 255 1.00 13.71 31.67
CA LEU A 255 -0.21 14.06 30.96
C LEU A 255 -0.93 15.25 31.59
N LYS A 256 -1.53 16.09 30.77
CA LYS A 256 -2.50 17.12 31.17
C LYS A 256 -3.89 16.51 31.42
N ALA A 257 -4.24 15.48 30.65
CA ALA A 257 -5.47 14.70 30.78
C ALA A 257 -5.30 13.31 30.22
N ASP A 258 -5.94 12.29 30.79
CA ASP A 258 -5.93 10.91 30.27
C ASP A 258 -7.05 10.65 29.22
N SER A 259 -7.69 11.67 28.74
CA SER A 259 -8.64 11.61 27.61
C SER A 259 -8.02 12.27 26.37
N LEU A 260 -8.35 11.75 25.20
CA LEU A 260 -7.96 12.36 23.93
C LEU A 260 -8.78 13.63 23.71
N THR A 261 -8.10 14.76 23.59
CA THR A 261 -8.68 16.06 23.25
C THR A 261 -7.92 16.70 22.09
N PHE A 262 -8.45 17.77 21.51
CA PHE A 262 -7.78 18.49 20.44
C PHE A 262 -6.40 19.04 20.84
N GLU A 263 -6.15 19.27 22.14
CA GLU A 263 -4.87 19.73 22.65
C GLU A 263 -3.70 18.75 22.36
N ALA A 264 -3.98 17.48 22.05
CA ALA A 264 -2.96 16.52 21.61
C ALA A 264 -2.47 16.76 20.17
N PHE A 265 -3.14 17.64 19.42
CA PHE A 265 -2.88 17.91 18.01
C PHE A 265 -2.29 19.30 17.78
N GLU A 266 -1.65 19.48 16.64
CA GLU A 266 -1.15 20.75 16.08
C GLU A 266 -1.45 20.80 14.58
N ASP A 267 -1.35 21.97 13.97
CA ASP A 267 -1.52 22.12 12.54
C ASP A 267 -0.40 21.44 11.76
N TYR A 268 -0.75 20.86 10.61
CA TYR A 268 0.23 20.32 9.67
C TYR A 268 1.18 21.42 9.18
N LYS A 269 2.47 21.17 9.23
CA LYS A 269 3.50 22.10 8.69
C LYS A 269 3.67 21.84 7.19
N PRO A 270 3.29 22.80 6.33
CA PRO A 270 3.41 22.64 4.89
C PRO A 270 4.84 22.29 4.45
N GLN A 271 4.96 21.35 3.51
CA GLN A 271 6.24 20.92 2.95
C GLN A 271 6.56 21.69 1.68
N ILE A 272 7.78 22.19 1.58
CA ILE A 272 8.29 22.86 0.38
C ILE A 272 9.35 21.96 -0.25
N ASN A 273 9.18 21.64 -1.54
CA ASN A 273 10.08 20.79 -2.29
C ASN A 273 10.59 21.52 -3.51
N ILE A 274 11.91 21.61 -3.64
CA ILE A 274 12.59 22.22 -4.78
C ILE A 274 13.10 21.10 -5.68
N MET A 275 12.69 21.12 -6.95
CA MET A 275 12.94 20.09 -7.94
C MET A 275 13.64 20.69 -9.15
N PRO A 276 15.00 20.79 -9.13
CA PRO A 276 15.77 21.15 -10.29
C PRO A 276 15.72 20.04 -11.35
N ARG A 277 15.73 20.45 -12.62
CA ARG A 277 15.86 19.62 -13.80
C ARG A 277 16.92 20.20 -14.71
N ILE A 278 17.90 19.38 -15.03
CA ILE A 278 19.00 19.80 -15.91
C ILE A 278 19.17 18.69 -16.95
N SER A 279 19.03 19.02 -18.21
CA SER A 279 19.43 18.13 -19.29
C SER A 279 20.39 18.85 -20.24
N PHE A 280 21.34 18.09 -20.69
CA PHE A 280 22.39 18.52 -21.58
C PHE A 280 22.51 17.51 -22.72
N SER A 281 22.67 17.99 -23.93
CA SER A 281 22.95 17.14 -25.08
C SER A 281 23.96 17.84 -25.99
N PHE A 282 24.92 17.06 -26.42
CA PHE A 282 26.03 17.52 -27.25
C PHE A 282 26.23 16.59 -28.46
N PRO A 283 26.01 17.07 -29.70
CA PRO A 283 26.37 16.32 -30.89
C PRO A 283 27.88 16.30 -31.05
N ILE A 284 28.50 15.14 -30.88
CA ILE A 284 29.95 14.92 -31.08
C ILE A 284 30.27 14.94 -32.58
N SER A 285 29.36 14.39 -33.39
CA SER A 285 29.38 14.39 -34.85
C SER A 285 27.95 14.39 -35.38
N ASP A 286 27.80 14.38 -36.71
CA ASP A 286 26.48 14.24 -37.36
C ASP A 286 25.80 12.90 -37.06
N GLU A 287 26.57 11.91 -36.61
CA GLU A 287 26.11 10.53 -36.32
C GLU A 287 26.09 10.21 -34.83
N ALA A 288 26.70 11.03 -33.96
CA ALA A 288 26.91 10.74 -32.56
C ALA A 288 26.44 11.88 -31.65
N THR A 289 25.65 11.56 -30.64
CA THR A 289 25.18 12.51 -29.64
C THR A 289 25.42 11.96 -28.24
N PHE A 290 26.11 12.73 -27.41
CA PHE A 290 26.17 12.53 -25.96
C PHE A 290 25.00 13.24 -25.31
N PHE A 291 24.46 12.65 -24.24
CA PHE A 291 23.43 13.29 -23.41
C PHE A 291 23.64 12.96 -21.93
N ALA A 292 23.22 13.88 -21.09
CA ALA A 292 23.15 13.69 -19.65
C ALA A 292 21.93 14.41 -19.09
N HIS A 293 21.34 13.85 -18.04
CA HIS A 293 20.32 14.55 -17.28
C HIS A 293 20.44 14.31 -15.77
N TYR A 294 19.95 15.29 -15.02
CA TYR A 294 19.80 15.29 -13.59
C TYR A 294 18.41 15.81 -13.25
N ASP A 295 17.61 14.98 -12.58
CA ASP A 295 16.25 15.32 -12.19
C ASP A 295 16.04 15.07 -10.71
N VAL A 296 15.34 15.99 -10.04
CA VAL A 296 14.80 15.80 -8.71
C VAL A 296 13.28 15.77 -8.82
N LEU A 297 12.68 14.69 -8.35
CA LEU A 297 11.25 14.45 -8.40
C LEU A 297 10.71 14.18 -6.98
N THR A 298 9.49 14.60 -6.72
CA THR A 298 8.80 14.29 -5.46
C THR A 298 7.45 13.64 -5.74
N GLN A 299 7.08 12.69 -4.88
CA GLN A 299 5.80 12.00 -4.92
C GLN A 299 5.05 12.25 -3.62
N ARG A 300 3.82 12.77 -3.72
CA ARG A 300 2.96 13.03 -2.56
C ARG A 300 2.57 11.72 -1.85
N PRO A 301 2.38 11.74 -0.52
CA PRO A 301 1.82 10.61 0.21
C PRO A 301 0.44 10.22 -0.34
N ARG A 302 0.13 8.93 -0.32
CA ARG A 302 -1.16 8.42 -0.78
C ARG A 302 -2.26 8.77 0.22
N ALA A 303 -3.48 9.06 -0.26
CA ALA A 303 -4.62 9.46 0.56
C ALA A 303 -4.99 8.44 1.68
N GLY A 304 -4.79 7.13 1.44
CA GLY A 304 -5.02 6.08 2.45
C GLY A 304 -4.02 6.05 3.62
N GLN A 305 -3.04 6.97 3.63
CA GLN A 305 -2.07 7.11 4.72
C GLN A 305 -2.41 8.28 5.66
N VAL A 306 -3.60 8.85 5.52
CA VAL A 306 -4.09 10.00 6.30
C VAL A 306 -4.99 9.51 7.43
N ALA A 307 -4.55 9.74 8.69
CA ALA A 307 -5.33 9.40 9.88
C ALA A 307 -6.49 10.36 10.10
N GLN A 308 -7.56 9.82 10.63
CA GLN A 308 -8.70 10.56 11.18
C GLN A 308 -8.63 10.58 12.71
N PHE A 309 -9.33 11.51 13.35
CA PHE A 309 -9.40 11.54 14.82
C PHE A 309 -9.95 10.26 15.43
N VAL A 310 -10.86 9.57 14.74
CA VAL A 310 -11.43 8.29 15.17
C VAL A 310 -10.38 7.19 15.29
N ASP A 311 -9.34 7.19 14.45
CA ASP A 311 -8.25 6.20 14.51
C ASP A 311 -7.49 6.31 15.84
N TYR A 312 -7.28 7.54 16.31
CA TYR A 312 -6.63 7.81 17.60
C TYR A 312 -7.58 7.65 18.79
N LEU A 313 -8.87 7.90 18.61
CA LEU A 313 -9.87 7.73 19.67
C LEU A 313 -9.94 6.28 20.13
N PHE A 314 -9.87 5.34 19.21
CA PHE A 314 -9.93 3.90 19.46
C PHE A 314 -8.58 3.19 19.28
N ILE A 315 -7.46 3.89 19.49
CA ILE A 315 -6.12 3.34 19.27
C ILE A 315 -5.83 2.12 20.15
N VAL A 316 -6.42 2.04 21.34
CA VAL A 316 -6.23 0.88 22.25
C VAL A 316 -6.87 -0.37 21.68
N GLN A 317 -8.07 -0.24 21.12
CA GLN A 317 -8.80 -1.34 20.48
C GLN A 317 -8.20 -1.75 19.14
N ASN A 318 -7.64 -0.77 18.42
CA ASN A 318 -7.10 -0.91 17.07
C ASN A 318 -5.56 -0.99 17.03
N ALA A 319 -4.90 -1.26 18.16
CA ALA A 319 -3.43 -1.28 18.25
C ALA A 319 -2.74 -2.30 17.34
N THR A 320 -3.46 -3.33 16.90
CA THR A 320 -2.97 -4.34 15.93
C THR A 320 -3.12 -3.92 14.47
N LEU A 321 -3.83 -2.84 14.21
CA LEU A 321 -3.99 -2.25 12.87
C LEU A 321 -2.89 -1.22 12.61
N ASP A 322 -2.60 -0.98 11.34
CA ASP A 322 -1.69 0.10 10.97
C ASP A 322 -2.44 1.42 11.02
N ILE A 323 -2.09 2.27 11.97
CA ILE A 323 -2.67 3.60 12.09
C ILE A 323 -2.06 4.51 11.01
N PRO A 324 -2.85 5.14 10.13
CA PRO A 324 -2.33 6.08 9.15
C PRO A 324 -1.57 7.24 9.81
N ASN A 325 -0.59 7.83 9.10
CA ASN A 325 0.19 8.97 9.60
C ASN A 325 0.01 10.19 8.70
N PRO A 326 -0.68 11.23 9.14
CA PRO A 326 -0.86 12.45 8.35
C PRO A 326 0.40 13.33 8.27
N ARG A 327 1.45 13.04 9.06
CA ARG A 327 2.73 13.79 9.05
C ARG A 327 3.66 13.38 7.92
N LEU A 328 3.29 12.39 7.10
CA LEU A 328 4.14 11.90 6.02
C LEU A 328 4.52 13.01 5.04
N ARG A 329 5.81 13.04 4.73
CA ARG A 329 6.39 13.93 3.73
C ARG A 329 6.34 13.29 2.35
N PRO A 330 6.41 14.08 1.27
CA PRO A 330 6.62 13.54 -0.07
C PRO A 330 7.91 12.71 -0.16
N GLU A 331 7.83 11.57 -0.81
CA GLU A 331 9.00 10.77 -1.18
C GLU A 331 9.79 11.50 -2.27
N LYS A 332 11.12 11.43 -2.21
CA LYS A 332 12.02 12.15 -3.12
C LYS A 332 12.83 11.17 -3.96
N THR A 333 12.86 11.39 -5.27
CA THR A 333 13.71 10.66 -6.21
C THR A 333 14.71 11.61 -6.85
N ILE A 334 15.99 11.24 -6.85
CA ILE A 334 17.07 11.91 -7.55
C ILE A 334 17.51 10.96 -8.65
N ASP A 335 17.47 11.41 -9.89
CA ASP A 335 17.78 10.62 -11.09
C ASP A 335 18.94 11.23 -11.87
N PHE A 336 19.95 10.42 -12.14
CA PHE A 336 21.10 10.75 -12.97
C PHE A 336 21.15 9.77 -14.12
N GLU A 337 21.27 10.26 -15.34
CA GLU A 337 21.56 9.42 -16.49
C GLU A 337 22.58 10.11 -17.39
N VAL A 338 23.49 9.31 -17.90
CA VAL A 338 24.46 9.72 -18.92
C VAL A 338 24.46 8.68 -20.02
N GLY A 339 24.44 9.13 -21.24
CA GLY A 339 24.32 8.22 -22.36
C GLY A 339 24.89 8.78 -23.65
N PHE A 340 24.95 7.87 -24.59
CA PHE A 340 25.51 8.09 -25.90
C PHE A 340 24.61 7.42 -26.94
N LYS A 341 24.30 8.14 -27.99
CA LYS A 341 23.56 7.65 -29.16
C LYS A 341 24.45 7.74 -30.38
N GLN A 342 24.59 6.66 -31.10
CA GLN A 342 25.40 6.54 -32.30
C GLN A 342 24.58 5.98 -33.44
N LEU A 343 24.60 6.65 -34.57
CA LEU A 343 24.16 6.11 -35.84
C LEU A 343 25.33 5.30 -36.44
N LEU A 344 25.26 3.99 -36.41
CA LEU A 344 26.30 3.10 -36.92
C LEU A 344 26.27 3.02 -38.45
N THR A 345 25.08 3.08 -39.03
CA THR A 345 24.81 3.21 -40.44
C THR A 345 23.53 4.04 -40.64
N SER A 346 23.18 4.38 -41.86
CA SER A 346 21.91 5.09 -42.16
C SER A 346 20.66 4.38 -41.59
N ASN A 347 20.76 3.08 -41.29
CA ASN A 347 19.63 2.25 -40.82
C ASN A 347 19.81 1.65 -39.43
N ILE A 348 20.97 1.78 -38.81
CA ILE A 348 21.29 1.13 -37.52
C ILE A 348 21.70 2.21 -36.52
N ALA A 349 20.91 2.35 -35.46
CA ALA A 349 21.21 3.22 -34.33
C ALA A 349 21.47 2.40 -33.06
N LEU A 350 22.52 2.78 -32.31
CA LEU A 350 22.87 2.26 -31.01
C LEU A 350 22.70 3.35 -29.96
N SER A 351 22.05 3.03 -28.85
CA SER A 351 22.02 3.89 -27.66
C SER A 351 22.53 3.12 -26.45
N ILE A 352 23.45 3.72 -25.71
CA ILE A 352 23.97 3.17 -24.46
C ILE A 352 23.84 4.25 -23.41
N SER A 353 23.21 3.94 -22.27
CA SER A 353 23.14 4.87 -21.14
C SER A 353 23.38 4.14 -19.81
N GLY A 354 24.11 4.81 -18.92
CA GLY A 354 24.22 4.44 -17.52
C GLY A 354 23.35 5.34 -16.68
N TYR A 355 22.64 4.78 -15.73
CA TYR A 355 21.77 5.54 -14.83
C TYR A 355 22.00 5.18 -13.35
N TYR A 356 21.79 6.18 -12.50
CA TYR A 356 21.78 6.05 -11.05
C TYR A 356 20.59 6.83 -10.49
N ARG A 357 19.73 6.11 -9.79
CA ARG A 357 18.54 6.67 -9.16
C ARG A 357 18.59 6.44 -7.67
N GLU A 358 18.39 7.50 -6.90
CA GLU A 358 18.31 7.44 -5.45
C GLU A 358 16.90 7.86 -5.01
N MET A 359 16.25 7.01 -4.23
CA MET A 359 14.96 7.30 -3.62
C MET A 359 15.16 7.49 -2.12
N ARG A 360 14.66 8.61 -1.59
CA ARG A 360 14.78 9.00 -0.18
C ARG A 360 13.41 9.29 0.40
N ASP A 361 13.33 9.33 1.72
CA ASP A 361 12.09 9.59 2.46
C ASP A 361 10.96 8.61 2.06
N MET A 362 11.31 7.39 1.63
CA MET A 362 10.33 6.37 1.30
C MET A 362 9.55 5.97 2.55
N VAL A 363 8.25 5.77 2.37
CA VAL A 363 7.34 5.42 3.47
C VAL A 363 7.51 3.96 3.85
N GLN A 364 7.68 3.71 5.15
CA GLN A 364 7.77 2.37 5.73
C GLN A 364 6.95 2.27 7.00
N LEU A 365 6.48 1.05 7.29
CA LEU A 365 5.85 0.72 8.56
C LEU A 365 6.85 0.88 9.71
N PHE A 366 6.42 1.53 10.78
CA PHE A 366 7.20 1.82 11.97
C PHE A 366 6.42 1.46 13.23
N SER A 367 7.08 0.83 14.19
CA SER A 367 6.50 0.54 15.50
C SER A 367 6.80 1.67 16.48
N PHE A 368 5.77 2.35 16.94
CA PHE A 368 5.85 3.28 18.07
C PHE A 368 5.87 2.48 19.39
N PHE A 369 6.93 1.67 19.53
CA PHE A 369 7.14 0.85 20.70
C PHE A 369 7.39 1.74 21.94
N GLY A 370 6.60 1.55 22.99
CA GLY A 370 6.57 2.46 24.14
C GLY A 370 5.62 3.66 23.95
N GLY A 371 4.74 3.62 22.97
CA GLY A 371 3.67 4.59 22.80
C GLY A 371 2.64 4.56 23.94
N TYR A 372 1.99 5.71 24.18
CA TYR A 372 0.93 5.88 25.17
C TYR A 372 -0.37 6.33 24.49
N PRO A 373 -1.51 5.71 24.78
CA PRO A 373 -1.81 4.71 25.82
C PRO A 373 -1.39 3.27 25.47
N VAL A 374 -0.95 2.99 24.26
CA VAL A 374 -0.54 1.66 23.78
C VAL A 374 0.54 1.81 22.72
N SER A 375 1.43 0.82 22.62
CA SER A 375 2.32 0.69 21.46
C SER A 375 1.50 0.35 20.24
N TYR A 376 1.81 0.94 19.10
CA TYR A 376 1.06 0.74 17.85
C TYR A 376 1.99 0.85 16.63
N THR A 377 1.52 0.39 15.48
CA THR A 377 2.21 0.56 14.20
C THR A 377 1.61 1.67 13.37
N SER A 378 2.45 2.42 12.70
CA SER A 378 2.09 3.48 11.78
C SER A 378 3.13 3.60 10.67
N PHE A 379 3.04 4.60 9.84
CA PHE A 379 3.93 4.85 8.71
C PHE A 379 4.87 6.02 9.01
N GLU A 380 6.12 5.92 8.57
CA GLU A 380 7.14 6.96 8.68
C GLU A 380 7.99 7.04 7.42
N ASN A 381 8.55 8.22 7.11
CA ASN A 381 9.50 8.42 6.02
C ASN A 381 10.91 8.00 6.46
N LEU A 382 11.22 6.72 6.37
CA LEU A 382 12.44 6.14 6.92
C LEU A 382 13.32 5.46 5.89
N ASP A 383 12.71 4.92 4.83
CA ASP A 383 13.40 4.09 3.88
C ASP A 383 14.11 4.91 2.80
N PHE A 384 15.13 4.27 2.26
CA PHE A 384 15.82 4.73 1.08
C PHE A 384 16.10 3.55 0.14
N SER A 385 16.31 3.85 -1.12
CA SER A 385 16.76 2.86 -2.08
C SER A 385 17.62 3.48 -3.17
N THR A 386 18.43 2.65 -3.79
CA THR A 386 19.25 3.00 -4.95
C THR A 386 18.99 2.01 -6.08
N VAL A 387 18.86 2.53 -7.28
CA VAL A 387 18.76 1.74 -8.50
C VAL A 387 19.84 2.23 -9.45
N LYS A 388 20.72 1.33 -9.88
CA LYS A 388 21.79 1.65 -10.84
C LYS A 388 21.79 0.63 -11.95
N GLY A 389 22.12 1.06 -13.15
CA GLY A 389 22.08 0.16 -14.27
C GLY A 389 22.65 0.72 -15.56
N LEU A 390 22.54 -0.12 -16.57
CA LEU A 390 22.95 0.15 -17.94
C LEU A 390 21.79 -0.21 -18.87
N ASN A 391 21.47 0.67 -19.80
CA ASN A 391 20.57 0.39 -20.90
C ASN A 391 21.36 0.32 -22.21
N VAL A 392 21.06 -0.64 -23.04
CA VAL A 392 21.59 -0.77 -24.40
C VAL A 392 20.42 -1.00 -25.33
N ASP A 393 20.20 -0.06 -26.26
CA ASP A 393 19.15 -0.14 -27.28
C ASP A 393 19.78 -0.19 -28.66
N ILE A 394 19.34 -1.11 -29.51
CA ILE A 394 19.71 -1.20 -30.92
C ILE A 394 18.43 -1.14 -31.74
N ASP A 395 18.34 -0.15 -32.59
CA ASP A 395 17.21 0.06 -33.52
C ASP A 395 17.72 -0.12 -34.95
N ILE A 396 17.18 -1.09 -35.65
CA ILE A 396 17.46 -1.34 -37.06
C ILE A 396 16.21 -1.00 -37.84
N ARG A 397 16.25 0.15 -38.53
CA ARG A 397 15.18 0.54 -39.46
C ARG A 397 15.02 -0.50 -40.56
N ARG A 398 13.88 -0.50 -41.21
CA ARG A 398 13.56 -1.50 -42.21
C ARG A 398 14.61 -1.58 -43.33
N ILE A 399 15.24 -2.73 -43.42
CA ILE A 399 16.15 -3.11 -44.50
C ILE A 399 15.47 -4.23 -45.30
N GLY A 400 15.04 -3.94 -46.51
CA GLY A 400 14.19 -4.86 -47.28
C GLY A 400 12.87 -5.14 -46.55
N VAL A 401 12.67 -6.36 -46.10
CA VAL A 401 11.44 -6.79 -45.39
C VAL A 401 11.57 -6.72 -43.87
N LEU A 402 12.78 -6.61 -43.34
CA LEU A 402 13.09 -6.82 -41.92
C LEU A 402 13.34 -5.50 -41.19
N GLN A 403 12.66 -5.32 -40.05
CA GLN A 403 12.94 -4.30 -39.05
C GLN A 403 13.17 -5.00 -37.70
N LEU A 404 14.21 -4.57 -36.95
CA LEU A 404 14.57 -5.14 -35.64
C LEU A 404 14.70 -4.05 -34.60
N ARG A 405 14.34 -4.37 -33.39
CA ARG A 405 14.62 -3.55 -32.21
C ARG A 405 15.02 -4.47 -31.05
N PHE A 406 16.10 -4.13 -30.38
CA PHE A 406 16.58 -4.82 -29.18
C PHE A 406 16.78 -3.80 -28.07
N ALA A 407 16.30 -4.12 -26.88
CA ALA A 407 16.58 -3.39 -25.67
C ALA A 407 17.11 -4.39 -24.61
N TYR A 408 18.22 -4.01 -24.00
CA TYR A 408 18.79 -4.73 -22.86
C TYR A 408 18.97 -3.78 -21.70
N THR A 409 18.51 -4.18 -20.51
CA THR A 409 18.72 -3.47 -19.26
C THR A 409 19.42 -4.38 -18.26
N LEU A 410 20.56 -3.91 -17.75
CA LEU A 410 21.20 -4.43 -16.55
C LEU A 410 20.82 -3.51 -15.39
N GLN A 411 20.24 -4.05 -14.32
CA GLN A 411 19.76 -3.27 -13.17
C GLN A 411 20.19 -3.89 -11.85
N TYR A 412 20.59 -3.05 -10.90
CA TYR A 412 20.81 -3.40 -9.51
C TYR A 412 19.96 -2.46 -8.65
N ALA A 413 18.89 -3.01 -8.04
CA ALA A 413 18.00 -2.28 -7.17
C ALA A 413 18.13 -2.78 -5.73
N GLN A 414 18.59 -1.90 -4.83
CA GLN A 414 18.83 -2.20 -3.42
C GLN A 414 18.23 -1.11 -2.54
N GLY A 415 17.76 -1.47 -1.35
CA GLY A 415 17.19 -0.51 -0.40
C GLY A 415 16.83 -1.16 0.92
N THR A 416 16.25 -0.38 1.81
CA THR A 416 15.80 -0.83 3.13
C THR A 416 14.38 -1.41 3.12
N GLY A 417 13.61 -1.17 2.06
CA GLY A 417 12.28 -1.74 1.86
C GLY A 417 11.80 -1.64 0.42
N SER A 418 11.00 -2.61 0.00
CA SER A 418 10.41 -2.66 -1.35
C SER A 418 8.98 -2.14 -1.40
N SER A 419 8.32 -2.07 -0.26
CA SER A 419 6.96 -1.56 -0.09
C SER A 419 6.79 -1.02 1.33
N VAL A 420 5.77 -0.23 1.55
CA VAL A 420 5.44 0.36 2.86
C VAL A 420 5.25 -0.67 3.99
N THR A 421 5.07 -1.94 3.68
CA THR A 421 4.88 -3.02 4.65
C THR A 421 6.00 -4.07 4.63
N SER A 422 7.12 -3.81 3.97
CA SER A 422 8.23 -4.78 3.86
C SER A 422 8.78 -5.26 5.21
N SER A 423 8.74 -4.40 6.22
CA SER A 423 9.25 -4.69 7.57
C SER A 423 8.22 -5.35 8.51
N ARG A 424 6.96 -5.55 8.09
CA ARG A 424 5.88 -6.01 8.95
C ARG A 424 6.21 -7.30 9.72
N ALA A 425 6.72 -8.30 9.04
CA ALA A 425 7.03 -9.59 9.65
C ALA A 425 8.16 -9.50 10.70
N LEU A 426 9.05 -8.52 10.56
CA LEU A 426 10.18 -8.31 11.46
C LEU A 426 9.80 -7.44 12.66
N ILE A 427 8.99 -6.40 12.45
CA ILE A 427 8.51 -5.50 13.52
C ILE A 427 7.69 -6.27 14.55
N GLY A 428 6.84 -7.20 14.12
CA GLY A 428 5.99 -8.00 15.02
C GLY A 428 6.70 -9.14 15.75
N SER A 429 7.92 -9.52 15.36
CA SER A 429 8.63 -10.70 15.87
C SER A 429 9.65 -10.40 16.97
N ILE A 430 10.10 -9.16 17.11
CA ILE A 430 11.15 -8.75 18.06
C ILE A 430 10.64 -7.60 18.92
N GLU A 431 10.55 -7.84 20.24
CA GLU A 431 10.16 -6.82 21.20
C GLU A 431 11.16 -5.64 21.23
N GLY A 432 10.65 -4.43 21.14
CA GLY A 432 11.47 -3.21 21.10
C GLY A 432 12.06 -2.89 19.73
N PHE A 433 11.70 -3.66 18.69
CA PHE A 433 12.20 -3.42 17.34
C PHE A 433 11.26 -2.46 16.59
N ASN A 434 11.77 -1.29 16.27
CA ASN A 434 10.97 -0.23 15.65
C ASN A 434 10.91 -0.32 14.13
N VAL A 435 12.03 -0.64 13.48
CA VAL A 435 12.17 -0.71 12.03
C VAL A 435 13.38 -1.54 11.63
N PHE A 436 13.24 -2.31 10.55
CA PHE A 436 14.36 -3.04 9.96
C PHE A 436 15.09 -2.14 8.95
N ARG A 437 16.41 -1.94 9.17
CA ARG A 437 17.27 -1.12 8.30
C ARG A 437 18.49 -1.92 7.86
N SER A 438 18.33 -2.75 6.87
CA SER A 438 19.44 -3.43 6.20
C SER A 438 19.31 -3.24 4.70
N LEU A 439 20.43 -3.07 4.02
CA LEU A 439 20.44 -2.93 2.56
C LEU A 439 20.19 -4.28 1.92
N LEU A 440 19.04 -4.44 1.27
CA LEU A 440 18.56 -5.67 0.67
C LEU A 440 18.22 -5.46 -0.80
N PRO A 441 18.27 -6.53 -1.64
CA PRO A 441 17.68 -6.45 -2.96
C PRO A 441 16.18 -6.08 -2.87
N LEU A 442 15.72 -5.19 -3.73
CA LEU A 442 14.31 -4.84 -3.79
C LEU A 442 13.52 -5.90 -4.54
N SER A 443 12.24 -6.07 -4.22
CA SER A 443 11.37 -7.10 -4.82
C SER A 443 11.29 -7.03 -6.35
N PHE A 444 11.58 -5.87 -6.93
CA PHE A 444 11.62 -5.63 -8.38
C PHE A 444 13.05 -5.64 -8.97
N ASP A 445 14.08 -6.08 -8.21
CA ASP A 445 15.47 -6.22 -8.66
C ASP A 445 15.59 -7.33 -9.71
N GLN A 446 15.15 -7.05 -10.92
CA GLN A 446 15.31 -7.93 -12.07
C GLN A 446 16.61 -7.55 -12.81
N ARG A 447 17.69 -8.31 -12.59
CA ARG A 447 19.04 -7.91 -13.01
C ARG A 447 19.22 -7.79 -14.51
N HIS A 448 18.64 -8.73 -15.26
CA HIS A 448 18.75 -8.76 -16.72
C HIS A 448 17.36 -8.75 -17.32
N THR A 449 17.13 -7.82 -18.21
CA THR A 449 15.90 -7.76 -19.01
C THR A 449 16.28 -7.56 -20.47
N PHE A 450 15.79 -8.44 -21.34
CA PHE A 450 15.89 -8.32 -22.79
C PHE A 450 14.50 -8.20 -23.39
N THR A 451 14.34 -7.26 -24.30
CA THR A 451 13.16 -7.18 -25.15
C THR A 451 13.62 -7.08 -26.60
N GLY A 452 13.16 -8.01 -27.43
CA GLY A 452 13.42 -8.02 -28.86
C GLY A 452 12.11 -7.94 -29.64
N THR A 453 12.10 -7.12 -30.67
CA THR A 453 10.98 -7.08 -31.64
C THR A 453 11.53 -7.22 -33.05
N ALA A 454 10.98 -8.17 -33.79
CA ALA A 454 11.27 -8.35 -35.22
C ALA A 454 9.97 -8.18 -36.01
N ASP A 455 9.96 -7.29 -36.98
CA ASP A 455 8.85 -7.09 -37.91
C ASP A 455 9.30 -7.42 -39.33
N ILE A 456 8.73 -8.44 -39.91
CA ILE A 456 8.97 -8.88 -41.27
C ILE A 456 7.69 -8.54 -42.07
N ARG A 457 7.81 -7.66 -43.08
CA ARG A 457 6.64 -7.19 -43.82
C ARG A 457 6.93 -7.04 -45.31
N PHE A 458 6.05 -7.59 -46.11
CA PHE A 458 6.06 -7.47 -47.55
C PHE A 458 5.17 -6.30 -48.00
N LEU A 459 5.78 -5.27 -48.57
CA LEU A 459 5.10 -3.99 -48.88
C LEU A 459 4.88 -3.84 -50.39
N GLU A 460 3.77 -3.24 -50.78
CA GLU A 460 3.47 -2.93 -52.16
C GLU A 460 4.51 -1.99 -52.79
N ARG A 461 4.91 -0.95 -52.02
CA ARG A 461 5.99 -0.02 -52.40
C ARG A 461 7.30 -0.42 -51.75
N GLY A 462 7.86 -1.59 -52.14
CA GLY A 462 9.07 -2.13 -51.58
C GLY A 462 9.29 -3.60 -52.04
N VAL A 463 9.73 -4.45 -51.11
CA VAL A 463 9.90 -5.87 -51.39
C VAL A 463 8.52 -6.56 -51.31
N LYS A 464 7.99 -6.97 -52.44
CA LYS A 464 6.66 -7.61 -52.54
C LYS A 464 6.65 -9.10 -52.18
N GLY A 465 7.83 -9.70 -51.97
CA GLY A 465 8.02 -11.12 -51.77
C GLY A 465 8.19 -11.94 -53.07
N PRO A 466 8.22 -13.26 -52.97
CA PRO A 466 8.37 -14.14 -54.13
C PRO A 466 7.20 -13.94 -55.12
N ALA A 467 7.54 -13.90 -56.39
CA ALA A 467 6.59 -13.80 -57.46
C ALA A 467 6.19 -15.21 -57.94
N ILE A 468 4.92 -15.41 -58.21
CA ILE A 468 4.37 -16.63 -58.85
C ILE A 468 3.74 -16.20 -60.18
N THR A 469 4.20 -16.77 -61.26
CA THR A 469 3.63 -16.51 -62.59
C THR A 469 2.58 -17.58 -62.92
N ILE A 470 1.33 -17.14 -63.14
CA ILE A 470 0.22 -17.99 -63.52
C ILE A 470 -0.32 -17.48 -64.86
N GLY A 471 0.06 -18.17 -65.94
CA GLY A 471 -0.17 -17.66 -67.30
C GLY A 471 0.62 -16.38 -67.55
N GLU A 472 -0.04 -15.30 -67.99
CA GLU A 472 0.56 -13.98 -68.21
C GLU A 472 0.57 -13.09 -66.97
N LYS A 473 -0.03 -13.51 -65.84
CA LYS A 473 -0.16 -12.73 -64.62
C LYS A 473 0.92 -13.08 -63.62
N VAL A 474 1.65 -12.05 -63.14
CA VAL A 474 2.58 -12.15 -62.01
C VAL A 474 1.84 -11.78 -60.71
N ILE A 475 1.77 -12.71 -59.77
CA ILE A 475 1.10 -12.55 -58.49
C ILE A 475 2.15 -12.58 -57.39
N TYR A 476 2.01 -11.72 -56.39
CA TYR A 476 2.84 -11.66 -55.18
C TYR A 476 2.01 -12.13 -53.96
N PRO A 477 2.00 -13.46 -53.67
CA PRO A 477 1.09 -14.00 -52.64
C PRO A 477 1.36 -13.48 -51.23
N LEU A 478 2.57 -13.00 -50.95
CA LEU A 478 2.93 -12.45 -49.65
C LEU A 478 2.78 -10.91 -49.57
N MET A 479 2.40 -10.25 -50.66
CA MET A 479 2.19 -8.80 -50.61
C MET A 479 1.11 -8.41 -49.59
N GLY A 480 1.39 -7.45 -48.73
CA GLY A 480 0.55 -7.05 -47.59
C GLY A 480 0.63 -7.98 -46.37
N ALA A 481 1.37 -9.09 -46.46
CA ALA A 481 1.57 -9.95 -45.30
C ALA A 481 2.69 -9.44 -44.36
N GLY A 482 2.50 -9.64 -43.06
CA GLY A 482 3.46 -9.32 -42.04
C GLY A 482 3.55 -10.38 -40.93
N ILE A 483 4.74 -10.51 -40.34
CA ILE A 483 5.00 -11.31 -39.14
C ILE A 483 5.69 -10.39 -38.15
N ASN A 484 5.09 -10.19 -37.00
CA ASN A 484 5.71 -9.49 -35.90
C ASN A 484 5.99 -10.47 -34.76
N ILE A 485 7.23 -10.50 -34.29
CA ILE A 485 7.70 -11.35 -33.21
C ILE A 485 8.18 -10.45 -32.09
N THR A 486 7.62 -10.61 -30.89
CA THR A 486 8.09 -9.98 -29.68
C THR A 486 8.66 -11.02 -28.73
N TYR A 487 9.89 -10.84 -28.33
CA TYR A 487 10.57 -11.70 -27.37
C TYR A 487 10.88 -10.94 -26.10
N ASN A 488 10.50 -11.50 -24.94
CA ASN A 488 10.79 -10.98 -23.62
C ASN A 488 11.54 -12.04 -22.81
N LEU A 489 12.71 -11.69 -22.30
CA LEU A 489 13.53 -12.51 -21.41
C LEU A 489 13.91 -11.69 -20.18
N GLY A 490 13.70 -12.25 -18.98
CA GLY A 490 14.05 -11.58 -17.74
C GLY A 490 14.64 -12.54 -16.72
N SER A 491 15.65 -12.09 -15.97
CA SER A 491 16.16 -12.84 -14.82
C SER A 491 15.11 -12.90 -13.72
N GLY A 492 15.20 -13.91 -12.86
CA GLY A 492 14.28 -14.08 -11.72
C GLY A 492 14.30 -12.90 -10.76
N ARG A 493 13.12 -12.48 -10.33
CA ARG A 493 12.95 -11.50 -9.24
C ARG A 493 13.30 -12.12 -7.90
N PRO A 494 13.79 -11.35 -6.90
CA PRO A 494 14.11 -11.87 -5.59
C PRO A 494 12.86 -12.21 -4.79
N TYR A 495 12.97 -13.24 -3.94
CA TYR A 495 11.97 -13.59 -2.92
C TYR A 495 12.64 -14.02 -1.61
N THR A 496 11.90 -14.00 -0.51
CA THR A 496 12.37 -14.39 0.82
C THR A 496 12.09 -15.87 1.06
N ARG A 497 13.09 -16.65 1.44
CA ARG A 497 12.92 -18.04 1.85
C ARG A 497 12.47 -18.15 3.29
N TYR A 498 11.65 -19.16 3.59
CA TYR A 498 11.21 -19.48 4.94
C TYR A 498 11.88 -20.76 5.47
N LEU A 499 12.05 -20.85 6.80
CA LEU A 499 12.60 -22.02 7.48
C LEU A 499 11.56 -23.13 7.65
N LEU A 500 10.29 -22.78 7.71
CA LEU A 500 9.20 -23.71 7.96
C LEU A 500 8.22 -23.70 6.78
N PRO A 501 7.66 -24.87 6.44
CA PRO A 501 6.61 -24.94 5.44
C PRO A 501 5.31 -24.36 5.99
N ASN A 502 4.71 -23.44 5.26
CA ASN A 502 3.40 -22.88 5.55
C ASN A 502 2.33 -23.56 4.68
N PRO A 503 1.08 -23.68 5.19
CA PRO A 503 -0.01 -24.22 4.39
C PRO A 503 -0.26 -23.35 3.16
N ALA A 504 -0.73 -23.99 2.09
CA ALA A 504 -1.06 -23.31 0.85
C ALA A 504 -2.20 -22.29 1.00
N ASP A 505 -3.03 -22.45 2.03
CA ASP A 505 -4.12 -21.54 2.38
C ASP A 505 -4.38 -21.55 3.90
N VAL A 506 -4.71 -20.39 4.45
CA VAL A 506 -5.09 -20.22 5.88
C VAL A 506 -6.35 -20.99 6.27
N GLN A 507 -7.18 -21.38 5.30
CA GLN A 507 -8.39 -22.19 5.53
C GLN A 507 -8.11 -23.57 6.11
N PHE A 508 -6.86 -24.02 6.10
CA PHE A 508 -6.45 -25.27 6.74
C PHE A 508 -6.29 -25.16 8.28
N GLY A 509 -6.75 -24.06 8.88
CA GLY A 509 -6.85 -23.90 10.34
C GLY A 509 -5.51 -23.72 11.06
N VAL A 510 -4.43 -23.51 10.34
CA VAL A 510 -3.09 -23.26 10.87
C VAL A 510 -2.64 -21.85 10.51
N ASN A 511 -2.29 -21.06 11.52
CA ASN A 511 -1.69 -19.75 11.29
C ASN A 511 -0.28 -19.93 10.70
N PRO A 512 0.02 -19.32 9.54
CA PRO A 512 1.34 -19.41 8.93
C PRO A 512 2.41 -18.77 9.82
N VAL A 513 3.55 -19.45 9.97
CA VAL A 513 4.71 -18.94 10.69
C VAL A 513 5.76 -18.51 9.66
N ASN A 514 5.92 -17.20 9.49
CA ASN A 514 6.83 -16.62 8.51
C ASN A 514 8.26 -16.47 9.05
N LEU A 515 8.85 -17.58 9.53
CA LEU A 515 10.23 -17.57 10.00
C LEU A 515 11.19 -17.56 8.81
N ILE A 516 11.96 -16.47 8.68
CA ILE A 516 12.81 -16.22 7.52
C ILE A 516 14.09 -17.07 7.59
N SER A 517 14.47 -17.67 6.45
CA SER A 517 15.72 -18.39 6.27
C SER A 517 16.77 -17.48 5.61
N GLY A 518 17.75 -17.04 6.40
CA GLY A 518 18.79 -16.13 5.93
C GLY A 518 18.32 -14.68 5.81
N GLN A 519 18.76 -13.99 4.77
CA GLN A 519 18.37 -12.59 4.53
C GLN A 519 17.07 -12.52 3.70
N PRO A 520 16.20 -11.53 3.97
CA PRO A 520 15.07 -11.25 3.09
C PRO A 520 15.54 -11.03 1.65
N PHE A 521 14.73 -11.48 0.68
CA PHE A 521 15.00 -11.33 -0.77
C PHE A 521 16.33 -11.93 -1.27
N SER A 522 16.90 -12.92 -0.56
CA SER A 522 18.17 -13.56 -0.93
C SER A 522 18.05 -14.62 -2.04
N ALA A 523 16.88 -15.20 -2.22
CA ALA A 523 16.62 -16.18 -3.28
C ALA A 523 15.99 -15.52 -4.52
N ARG A 524 16.08 -16.19 -5.68
CA ARG A 524 15.53 -15.67 -6.95
C ARG A 524 14.62 -16.68 -7.61
N LEU A 525 13.57 -16.18 -8.24
CA LEU A 525 12.70 -16.96 -9.12
C LEU A 525 13.48 -17.44 -10.36
N PRO A 526 13.00 -18.47 -11.06
CA PRO A 526 13.52 -18.86 -12.37
C PRO A 526 13.45 -17.73 -13.40
N TRP A 527 14.23 -17.85 -14.46
CA TRP A 527 14.17 -16.94 -15.58
C TRP A 527 12.79 -17.00 -16.25
N TYR A 528 12.29 -15.83 -16.64
CA TYR A 528 11.08 -15.65 -17.42
C TYR A 528 11.44 -15.50 -18.89
N ASN A 529 10.79 -16.26 -19.78
CA ASN A 529 10.91 -16.04 -21.20
C ASN A 529 9.56 -16.18 -21.91
N ARG A 530 9.31 -15.36 -22.93
CA ARG A 530 8.06 -15.37 -23.66
C ARG A 530 8.23 -14.87 -25.08
N PHE A 531 7.67 -15.63 -26.02
CA PHE A 531 7.53 -15.24 -27.41
C PHE A 531 6.05 -14.99 -27.72
N ASP A 532 5.78 -13.79 -28.26
CA ASP A 532 4.49 -13.45 -28.83
C ASP A 532 4.67 -13.27 -30.34
N ILE A 533 3.80 -13.87 -31.13
CA ILE A 533 3.87 -13.86 -32.60
C ILE A 533 2.55 -13.36 -33.13
N ARG A 534 2.60 -12.34 -33.98
CA ARG A 534 1.46 -11.86 -34.77
C ARG A 534 1.74 -12.12 -36.25
N VAL A 535 0.82 -12.78 -36.90
CA VAL A 535 0.78 -12.93 -38.37
C VAL A 535 -0.40 -12.14 -38.86
N ASP A 536 -0.18 -11.22 -39.79
CA ASP A 536 -1.25 -10.42 -40.36
C ASP A 536 -1.13 -10.25 -41.86
N ARG A 537 -2.24 -9.87 -42.49
CA ARG A 537 -2.28 -9.54 -43.91
C ARG A 537 -3.27 -8.42 -44.16
N ASP A 538 -2.83 -7.44 -44.92
CA ASP A 538 -3.64 -6.35 -45.42
C ASP A 538 -4.23 -6.69 -46.78
N PHE A 539 -5.55 -6.57 -46.91
CA PHE A 539 -6.28 -6.65 -48.15
C PHE A 539 -6.76 -5.24 -48.51
N ILE A 540 -6.23 -4.71 -49.60
CA ILE A 540 -6.59 -3.38 -50.09
C ILE A 540 -7.86 -3.53 -50.96
N ILE A 541 -8.92 -2.82 -50.59
CA ILE A 541 -10.19 -2.77 -51.27
C ILE A 541 -10.32 -1.39 -51.90
N GLN A 542 -10.22 -1.28 -53.22
CA GLN A 542 -10.43 -0.01 -53.93
C GLN A 542 -11.92 0.35 -54.00
N ARG A 543 -12.26 1.56 -53.54
CA ARG A 543 -13.61 2.15 -53.54
C ARG A 543 -13.71 3.34 -54.49
N GLY A 544 -13.39 3.17 -55.81
CA GLY A 544 -13.33 4.25 -56.80
C GLY A 544 -11.92 4.76 -57.05
N GLU A 545 -11.76 5.85 -57.80
CA GLU A 545 -10.46 6.28 -58.35
C GLU A 545 -9.47 6.77 -57.24
N ASN A 546 -9.96 7.27 -56.08
CA ASN A 546 -9.10 7.84 -55.03
C ASN A 546 -9.44 7.39 -53.61
N LYS A 547 -10.28 6.38 -53.38
CA LYS A 547 -10.62 5.91 -52.03
C LYS A 547 -10.22 4.46 -51.88
N GLN A 548 -9.36 4.20 -50.90
CA GLN A 548 -8.95 2.85 -50.54
C GLN A 548 -9.45 2.52 -49.13
N SER A 549 -9.95 1.30 -48.93
CA SER A 549 -10.21 0.71 -47.62
C SER A 549 -9.24 -0.45 -47.41
N ILE A 550 -8.83 -0.68 -46.19
CA ILE A 550 -7.90 -1.77 -45.84
C ILE A 550 -8.60 -2.70 -44.88
N LEU A 551 -8.66 -3.98 -45.22
CA LEU A 551 -9.06 -5.07 -44.32
C LEU A 551 -7.79 -5.78 -43.85
N ASN A 552 -7.40 -5.60 -42.60
CA ASN A 552 -6.32 -6.36 -41.98
C ASN A 552 -6.91 -7.58 -41.25
N VAL A 553 -6.45 -8.75 -41.67
CA VAL A 553 -6.78 -10.04 -41.02
C VAL A 553 -5.55 -10.47 -40.25
N TYR A 554 -5.71 -10.77 -38.95
CA TYR A 554 -4.56 -11.14 -38.13
C TYR A 554 -4.83 -12.28 -37.14
N VAL A 555 -3.78 -13.03 -36.85
CA VAL A 555 -3.72 -14.03 -35.77
C VAL A 555 -2.59 -13.66 -34.82
N ILE A 556 -2.89 -13.65 -33.53
CA ILE A 556 -1.89 -13.41 -32.47
C ILE A 556 -1.74 -14.67 -31.63
N PHE A 557 -0.51 -15.15 -31.51
CA PHE A 557 -0.10 -16.21 -30.60
C PHE A 557 0.60 -15.58 -29.42
N LEU A 558 -0.05 -15.49 -28.28
CA LEU A 558 0.56 -15.04 -27.03
C LEU A 558 1.19 -16.24 -26.33
N ASN A 559 2.46 -16.12 -25.90
CA ASN A 559 3.26 -17.23 -25.39
C ASN A 559 3.28 -18.41 -26.39
N ALA A 560 3.72 -18.15 -27.60
CA ALA A 560 3.63 -19.04 -28.76
C ALA A 560 4.21 -20.44 -28.50
N PHE A 561 5.24 -20.56 -27.67
CA PHE A 561 5.87 -21.84 -27.30
C PHE A 561 5.32 -22.45 -26.01
N ASN A 562 4.22 -21.91 -25.48
CA ASN A 562 3.56 -22.37 -24.25
C ASN A 562 4.53 -22.56 -23.06
N GLN A 563 5.46 -21.62 -22.88
CA GLN A 563 6.43 -21.65 -21.78
C GLN A 563 5.72 -21.51 -20.42
N ARG A 564 6.05 -22.41 -19.50
CA ARG A 564 5.56 -22.36 -18.12
C ARG A 564 6.43 -21.41 -17.30
N ASN A 565 6.21 -20.12 -17.45
CA ASN A 565 6.90 -19.09 -16.69
C ASN A 565 6.43 -19.07 -15.24
N VAL A 566 7.38 -19.18 -14.31
CA VAL A 566 7.09 -19.11 -12.86
C VAL A 566 7.06 -17.65 -12.42
N LEU A 567 5.91 -17.22 -11.88
CA LEU A 567 5.67 -15.86 -11.36
C LEU A 567 5.71 -15.78 -9.83
N GLY A 568 5.47 -16.92 -9.16
CA GLY A 568 5.49 -17.06 -7.71
C GLY A 568 5.90 -18.46 -7.31
N VAL A 569 6.45 -18.59 -6.09
CA VAL A 569 6.86 -19.87 -5.50
C VAL A 569 6.43 -19.91 -4.05
N TYR A 570 6.31 -21.12 -3.51
CA TYR A 570 6.18 -21.31 -2.08
C TYR A 570 7.54 -21.05 -1.40
N PRO A 571 7.60 -20.11 -0.43
CA PRO A 571 8.87 -19.63 0.11
C PRO A 571 9.77 -20.70 0.75
N TYR A 572 9.19 -21.78 1.29
CA TYR A 572 9.94 -22.87 1.90
C TYR A 572 10.66 -23.73 0.87
N THR A 573 9.93 -24.24 -0.13
CA THR A 573 10.48 -25.14 -1.15
C THR A 573 11.18 -24.40 -2.28
N GLY A 574 10.72 -23.19 -2.64
CA GLY A 574 11.10 -22.49 -3.84
C GLY A 574 10.44 -23.04 -5.11
N LEU A 575 9.44 -23.92 -4.97
CA LEU A 575 8.69 -24.51 -6.07
C LEU A 575 7.33 -23.79 -6.27
N PRO A 576 6.81 -23.71 -7.49
CA PRO A 576 5.57 -23.03 -7.78
C PRO A 576 4.30 -23.84 -7.42
N ASP A 577 4.44 -25.14 -7.20
CA ASP A 577 3.35 -26.11 -7.06
C ASP A 577 3.51 -27.10 -5.90
N ASP A 578 4.44 -26.83 -4.98
CA ASP A 578 4.68 -27.63 -3.77
C ASP A 578 5.07 -26.71 -2.60
N SER A 579 4.25 -26.63 -1.57
CA SER A 579 4.51 -25.85 -0.35
C SER A 579 5.42 -26.58 0.64
N GLY A 580 5.59 -27.88 0.50
CA GLY A 580 6.26 -28.76 1.47
C GLY A 580 5.47 -29.00 2.76
N TYR A 581 4.30 -28.35 2.92
CA TYR A 581 3.55 -28.39 4.16
C TYR A 581 2.93 -29.77 4.43
N ILE A 582 2.30 -30.39 3.44
CA ILE A 582 1.63 -31.68 3.61
C ILE A 582 2.62 -32.81 3.96
N GLN A 583 3.90 -32.69 3.57
CA GLN A 583 4.97 -33.62 3.89
C GLN A 583 5.58 -33.36 5.28
N SER A 584 5.31 -32.20 5.89
CA SER A 584 5.81 -31.86 7.22
C SER A 584 5.09 -32.64 8.32
N PRO A 585 5.72 -32.81 9.51
CA PRO A 585 5.06 -33.47 10.65
C PRO A 585 3.71 -32.85 11.01
N VAL A 586 3.60 -31.51 10.97
CA VAL A 586 2.36 -30.76 11.26
C VAL A 586 1.30 -31.05 10.21
N GLY A 587 1.68 -31.01 8.92
CA GLY A 587 0.76 -31.32 7.81
C GLY A 587 0.26 -32.76 7.83
N GLN A 588 1.13 -33.72 8.15
CA GLN A 588 0.76 -35.13 8.30
C GLN A 588 -0.18 -35.35 9.50
N GLN A 589 0.09 -34.72 10.63
CA GLN A 589 -0.79 -34.76 11.79
C GLN A 589 -2.17 -34.16 11.46
N LEU A 590 -2.21 -33.03 10.76
CA LEU A 590 -3.44 -32.44 10.32
C LEU A 590 -4.22 -33.37 9.38
N ALA A 591 -3.55 -34.00 8.43
CA ALA A 591 -4.17 -34.94 7.48
C ALA A 591 -4.72 -36.20 8.18
N GLN A 592 -4.00 -36.72 9.18
CA GLN A 592 -4.45 -37.87 9.99
C GLN A 592 -5.72 -37.56 10.82
N ASN A 593 -5.89 -36.31 11.24
CA ASN A 593 -7.06 -35.88 12.01
C ASN A 593 -8.31 -35.62 11.15
N GLN A 594 -8.20 -35.74 9.82
CA GLN A 594 -9.35 -35.56 8.91
C GLN A 594 -10.15 -36.84 8.77
N TYR A 595 -11.42 -36.70 8.41
CA TYR A 595 -12.31 -37.84 8.16
C TYR A 595 -11.76 -38.81 7.10
N SER A 596 -11.13 -38.32 6.06
CA SER A 596 -10.39 -39.10 5.06
C SER A 596 -9.07 -38.40 4.74
N LYS A 597 -7.97 -39.02 5.17
CA LYS A 597 -6.61 -38.53 4.92
C LYS A 597 -6.33 -38.39 3.42
N GLU A 598 -6.69 -39.40 2.61
CA GLU A 598 -6.41 -39.46 1.18
C GLU A 598 -7.14 -38.34 0.42
N THR A 599 -8.44 -38.15 0.74
CA THR A 599 -9.23 -37.08 0.14
C THR A 599 -8.69 -35.70 0.53
N PHE A 600 -8.31 -35.52 1.79
CA PHE A 600 -7.71 -34.27 2.26
C PHE A 600 -6.41 -33.97 1.53
N GLU A 601 -5.47 -34.92 1.46
CA GLU A 601 -4.18 -34.75 0.75
C GLU A 601 -4.40 -34.46 -0.73
N TYR A 602 -5.36 -35.12 -1.38
CA TYR A 602 -5.70 -34.86 -2.78
C TYR A 602 -6.21 -33.43 -2.99
N LEU A 603 -7.17 -32.98 -2.18
CA LEU A 603 -7.71 -31.61 -2.27
C LEU A 603 -6.66 -30.56 -1.92
N TYR A 604 -5.80 -30.85 -0.93
CA TYR A 604 -4.69 -29.99 -0.59
C TYR A 604 -3.73 -29.81 -1.77
N ARG A 605 -3.33 -30.89 -2.45
CA ARG A 605 -2.46 -30.84 -3.64
C ARG A 605 -3.09 -30.09 -4.81
N LEU A 606 -4.42 -30.17 -4.97
CA LEU A 606 -5.12 -29.34 -5.96
C LEU A 606 -5.00 -27.86 -5.63
N LYS A 607 -5.09 -27.49 -4.37
CA LYS A 607 -4.92 -26.11 -3.90
C LYS A 607 -3.46 -25.62 -4.04
N GLU A 608 -2.47 -26.48 -3.79
CA GLU A 608 -1.05 -26.18 -3.99
C GLU A 608 -0.72 -25.82 -5.44
N ARG A 609 -1.37 -26.47 -6.40
CA ARG A 609 -1.21 -26.18 -7.83
C ARG A 609 -1.89 -24.87 -8.21
N ASN A 610 -1.51 -23.79 -7.54
CA ASN A 610 -2.06 -22.47 -7.75
C ASN A 610 -1.72 -21.93 -9.15
N PRO A 611 -2.71 -21.74 -10.04
CA PRO A 611 -2.48 -21.17 -11.37
C PRO A 611 -1.84 -19.77 -11.34
N GLY A 612 -2.06 -19.01 -10.26
CA GLY A 612 -1.47 -17.69 -10.06
C GLY A 612 0.06 -17.68 -9.95
N ASN A 613 0.68 -18.84 -9.65
CA ASN A 613 2.12 -18.99 -9.62
C ASN A 613 2.75 -19.11 -11.02
N PHE A 614 1.94 -19.20 -12.06
CA PHE A 614 2.40 -19.36 -13.43
C PHE A 614 1.91 -18.22 -14.34
N GLY A 615 2.71 -17.91 -15.35
CA GLY A 615 2.32 -17.04 -16.44
C GLY A 615 1.21 -17.63 -17.30
N ALA A 616 0.52 -16.78 -18.05
CA ALA A 616 -0.55 -17.21 -18.93
C ALA A 616 -0.02 -18.23 -19.98
N PRO A 617 -0.75 -19.35 -20.22
CA PRO A 617 -0.39 -20.31 -21.25
C PRO A 617 -0.57 -19.73 -22.65
N LEU A 618 -0.27 -20.52 -23.68
CA LEU A 618 -0.55 -20.17 -25.07
C LEU A 618 -2.01 -19.70 -25.22
N ARG A 619 -2.16 -18.52 -25.83
CA ARG A 619 -3.47 -17.97 -26.21
C ARG A 619 -3.43 -17.56 -27.67
N ILE A 620 -4.41 -17.99 -28.42
CA ILE A 620 -4.55 -17.66 -29.84
C ILE A 620 -5.75 -16.71 -29.98
N ARG A 621 -5.54 -15.60 -30.69
CA ARG A 621 -6.57 -14.61 -31.00
C ARG A 621 -6.63 -14.39 -32.51
N LEU A 622 -7.81 -14.49 -33.10
CA LEU A 622 -8.10 -14.06 -34.44
C LEU A 622 -8.79 -12.71 -34.40
N GLY A 623 -8.42 -11.80 -35.28
CA GLY A 623 -9.07 -10.51 -35.39
C GLY A 623 -9.10 -9.96 -36.80
N LEU A 624 -10.04 -9.06 -37.00
CA LEU A 624 -10.26 -8.31 -38.24
C LEU A 624 -10.24 -6.82 -37.89
N LEU A 625 -9.47 -6.03 -38.63
CA LEU A 625 -9.46 -4.58 -38.55
C LEU A 625 -9.80 -3.99 -39.89
N PHE A 626 -10.87 -3.22 -39.97
CA PHE A 626 -11.28 -2.53 -41.18
C PHE A 626 -11.08 -1.04 -41.03
N SER A 627 -10.31 -0.48 -41.99
CA SER A 627 -10.04 0.96 -42.05
C SER A 627 -10.59 1.52 -43.37
N PHE A 628 -11.31 2.62 -43.34
CA PHE A 628 -12.02 3.22 -44.50
C PHE A 628 -11.76 4.74 -44.59
#